data_5e5644d21beb8ec1f10e241c9ef4e43d
#
_entry.id   5e5644d21beb8ec1f10e241c9ef4e43d
#
_cell.length_a   1.000
_cell.length_b   1.000
_cell.length_c   1.000
_cell.angle_alpha   90.00
_cell.angle_beta   90.00
_cell.angle_gamma   90.00
#
_symmetry.space_group_name_H-M   'P 1'
#
loop_
_entity.id
_entity.type
_entity.pdbx_description
1 polymer ?
#
loop_
_entity_poly.entity_id
_entity_poly.type
_entity_poly.pdbx_seq_one_letter_code
_entity_poly.pdbx_strand_id
1 'polypeptide(L)'
;MKSLAAFLTGIVLLACLALPVSALESSVLTICDKNLSIDIGPSYEIVSSNVDASSSGMISNDFFINDTAQTGSAFVSILTIFDEILTKMNPDALSELFLIGGVEAAKENGDTEIGKWMAADSRGRNVSVTTMSSADEDAQMPHGVYNISIWNLDSTTYALLVSSFDEYNTTQIIKTLTVS
;
A
#
# COMPACT_ATOMS: atom_id res chain seq x y z
N MET A 1 1.73 -19.75 -5.17
CA MET A 1 0.50 -18.97 -5.18
C MET A 1 -0.15 -18.90 -3.79
N LYS A 2 -0.41 -20.03 -3.09
CA LYS A 2 -1.00 -19.99 -1.72
C LYS A 2 -0.15 -19.20 -0.68
N SER A 3 1.17 -19.15 -0.82
CA SER A 3 2.04 -18.43 0.12
C SER A 3 2.02 -16.91 -0.08
N LEU A 4 1.81 -16.43 -1.32
CA LEU A 4 1.74 -14.99 -1.62
C LEU A 4 0.41 -14.39 -1.14
N ALA A 5 -0.70 -15.11 -1.36
CA ALA A 5 -2.00 -14.70 -0.83
C ALA A 5 -2.01 -14.67 0.70
N ALA A 6 -1.41 -15.69 1.35
CA ALA A 6 -1.25 -15.72 2.81
C ALA A 6 -0.36 -14.58 3.34
N PHE A 7 0.67 -14.18 2.56
CA PHE A 7 1.54 -13.06 2.91
C PHE A 7 0.80 -11.72 2.83
N LEU A 8 0.06 -11.47 1.73
CA LEU A 8 -0.76 -10.26 1.56
C LEU A 8 -1.91 -10.18 2.59
N THR A 9 -2.56 -11.31 2.88
CA THR A 9 -3.59 -11.39 3.93
C THR A 9 -2.97 -11.17 5.32
N GLY A 10 -1.76 -11.67 5.57
CA GLY A 10 -1.00 -11.45 6.80
C GLY A 10 -0.64 -9.97 7.01
N ILE A 11 -0.25 -9.26 5.96
CA ILE A 11 0.07 -7.82 6.01
C ILE A 11 -1.19 -7.01 6.37
N VAL A 12 -2.32 -7.28 5.72
CA VAL A 12 -3.59 -6.58 5.99
C VAL A 12 -4.09 -6.86 7.41
N LEU A 13 -3.97 -8.10 7.91
CA LEU A 13 -4.37 -8.47 9.28
C LEU A 13 -3.42 -7.91 10.37
N LEU A 14 -2.10 -7.81 10.09
CA LEU A 14 -1.15 -7.20 11.04
C LEU A 14 -1.36 -5.69 11.17
N ALA A 15 -1.81 -5.01 10.11
CA ALA A 15 -2.13 -3.59 10.15
C ALA A 15 -3.19 -3.23 11.21
N CYS A 16 -4.07 -4.19 11.56
CA CYS A 16 -5.11 -4.00 12.56
C CYS A 16 -4.60 -4.07 14.03
N LEU A 17 -3.33 -4.44 14.26
CA LEU A 17 -2.75 -4.58 15.61
C LEU A 17 -1.75 -3.47 15.97
N ALA A 18 -1.70 -2.38 15.22
CA ALA A 18 -0.72 -1.31 15.41
C ALA A 18 -0.86 -0.64 16.79
N LEU A 19 0.18 -0.77 17.60
CA LEU A 19 0.40 0.01 18.81
C LEU A 19 0.70 1.47 18.45
N PRO A 20 0.37 2.45 19.31
CA PRO A 20 0.61 3.85 19.01
C PRO A 20 2.12 4.13 18.83
N VAL A 21 2.50 4.55 17.67
CA VAL A 21 3.85 5.00 17.33
C VAL A 21 3.84 6.52 17.25
N SER A 22 4.94 7.15 17.64
CA SER A 22 5.08 8.61 17.62
C SER A 22 4.90 9.17 16.21
N ALA A 23 4.11 10.22 16.11
CA ALA A 23 3.94 10.99 14.89
C ALA A 23 5.28 11.51 14.36
N LEU A 24 5.53 11.35 13.08
CA LEU A 24 6.69 11.90 12.40
C LEU A 24 6.29 13.24 11.75
N GLU A 25 6.92 14.33 12.18
CA GLU A 25 6.75 15.66 11.56
C GLU A 25 7.39 15.78 10.16
N SER A 26 8.09 14.73 9.71
CA SER A 26 8.84 14.75 8.45
C SER A 26 8.21 13.82 7.43
N SER A 27 8.01 14.32 6.22
CA SER A 27 7.59 13.53 5.06
C SER A 27 8.71 12.62 4.49
N VAL A 28 9.82 12.45 5.19
CA VAL A 28 10.94 11.60 4.76
C VAL A 28 11.13 10.46 5.75
N LEU A 29 10.96 9.24 5.28
CA LEU A 29 11.22 8.00 6.00
C LEU A 29 12.44 7.29 5.39
N THR A 30 13.36 6.79 6.20
CA THR A 30 14.48 5.98 5.70
C THR A 30 14.12 4.50 5.83
N ILE A 31 14.11 3.78 4.72
CA ILE A 31 13.71 2.37 4.63
C ILE A 31 14.79 1.60 3.86
N CYS A 32 15.41 0.60 4.48
CA CYS A 32 16.43 -0.24 3.85
C CYS A 32 17.49 0.58 3.08
N ASP A 33 18.08 1.59 3.73
CA ASP A 33 19.06 2.53 3.14
C ASP A 33 18.52 3.41 2.00
N LYS A 34 17.20 3.42 1.77
CA LYS A 34 16.52 4.30 0.81
C LYS A 34 15.71 5.36 1.55
N ASN A 35 15.68 6.56 0.98
CA ASN A 35 14.82 7.63 1.49
C ASN A 35 13.47 7.57 0.78
N LEU A 36 12.42 7.38 1.55
CA LEU A 36 11.05 7.48 1.08
C LEU A 36 10.57 8.92 1.30
N SER A 37 10.02 9.52 0.28
CA SER A 37 9.40 10.86 0.35
C SER A 37 7.97 10.79 -0.13
N ILE A 38 7.08 11.48 0.59
CA ILE A 38 5.68 11.65 0.23
C ILE A 38 5.24 13.07 0.60
N ASP A 39 4.47 13.70 -0.29
CA ASP A 39 3.86 15.03 -0.06
C ASP A 39 2.34 14.92 -0.21
N ILE A 40 1.65 14.86 0.91
CA ILE A 40 0.19 14.75 0.99
C ILE A 40 -0.46 15.99 1.62
N GLY A 41 0.36 17.00 1.94
CA GLY A 41 -0.10 18.27 2.52
C GLY A 41 -0.32 18.22 4.05
N PRO A 42 -0.63 19.36 4.66
CA PRO A 42 -0.62 19.55 6.12
C PRO A 42 -1.81 18.92 6.86
N SER A 43 -2.81 18.44 6.14
CA SER A 43 -4.02 17.83 6.74
C SER A 43 -3.86 16.35 7.05
N TYR A 44 -2.66 15.80 6.85
CA TYR A 44 -2.40 14.38 7.03
C TYR A 44 -1.25 14.15 8.00
N GLU A 45 -1.34 13.06 8.73
CA GLU A 45 -0.32 12.58 9.65
C GLU A 45 0.20 11.23 9.16
N ILE A 46 1.51 11.05 9.14
CA ILE A 46 2.16 9.78 8.85
C ILE A 46 2.53 9.11 10.17
N VAL A 47 2.02 7.91 10.37
CA VAL A 47 2.34 7.08 11.54
C VAL A 47 3.07 5.84 11.05
N SER A 48 4.36 5.70 11.37
CA SER A 48 5.10 4.50 11.00
C SER A 48 4.80 3.35 11.97
N SER A 49 4.51 2.18 11.43
CA SER A 49 4.57 0.94 12.20
C SER A 49 5.93 0.30 11.89
N ASN A 50 6.83 0.22 12.86
CA ASN A 50 8.13 -0.46 12.71
C ASN A 50 7.94 -1.98 12.65
N VAL A 51 7.22 -2.50 11.69
CA VAL A 51 7.08 -3.94 11.46
C VAL A 51 7.95 -4.32 10.28
N ASP A 52 9.20 -4.68 10.56
CA ASP A 52 10.05 -5.37 9.60
C ASP A 52 9.53 -6.81 9.45
N ALA A 53 8.55 -7.02 8.59
CA ALA A 53 8.15 -8.36 8.22
C ALA A 53 9.12 -8.89 7.14
N SER A 54 10.12 -9.67 7.52
CA SER A 54 10.97 -10.37 6.56
C SER A 54 10.40 -11.75 6.25
N SER A 55 10.09 -12.00 4.99
CA SER A 55 9.87 -13.34 4.45
C SER A 55 11.02 -13.70 3.50
N SER A 56 11.13 -14.99 3.14
CA SER A 56 12.17 -15.42 2.21
C SER A 56 12.12 -14.63 0.89
N GLY A 57 13.08 -13.73 0.70
CA GLY A 57 13.25 -12.96 -0.52
C GLY A 57 12.53 -11.59 -0.59
N MET A 58 11.82 -11.17 0.47
CA MET A 58 11.18 -9.85 0.54
C MET A 58 11.23 -9.27 1.95
N ILE A 59 11.35 -7.94 2.05
CA ILE A 59 11.20 -7.16 3.28
C ILE A 59 10.08 -6.14 3.04
N SER A 60 9.19 -5.97 4.02
CA SER A 60 8.19 -4.90 4.01
C SER A 60 8.44 -3.90 5.13
N ASN A 61 8.18 -2.62 4.85
CA ASN A 61 8.13 -1.55 5.82
C ASN A 61 6.80 -0.83 5.67
N ASP A 62 6.06 -0.77 6.76
CA ASP A 62 4.67 -0.37 6.74
C ASP A 62 4.48 0.98 7.45
N PHE A 63 3.58 1.81 6.94
CA PHE A 63 3.16 3.04 7.61
C PHE A 63 1.69 3.36 7.28
N PHE A 64 1.09 4.20 8.11
CA PHE A 64 -0.25 4.70 7.92
C PHE A 64 -0.23 6.20 7.61
N ILE A 65 -1.16 6.60 6.76
CA ILE A 65 -1.47 8.00 6.49
C ILE A 65 -2.89 8.22 7.02
N ASN A 66 -3.04 9.09 8.00
CA ASN A 66 -4.32 9.41 8.58
C ASN A 66 -4.69 10.85 8.25
N ASP A 67 -5.95 11.09 7.89
CA ASP A 67 -6.49 12.43 7.83
C ASP A 67 -6.68 12.96 9.26
N THR A 68 -6.21 14.18 9.52
CA THR A 68 -6.39 14.85 10.84
C THR A 68 -7.84 15.09 11.20
N ALA A 69 -8.75 15.14 10.22
CA ALA A 69 -10.19 15.16 10.42
C ALA A 69 -10.79 13.77 10.70
N GLN A 70 -10.00 12.71 10.67
CA GLN A 70 -10.40 11.32 10.87
C GLN A 70 -11.49 10.83 9.90
N THR A 71 -11.50 11.35 8.68
CA THR A 71 -12.47 10.97 7.64
C THR A 71 -11.98 9.84 6.74
N GLY A 72 -10.69 9.47 6.84
CA GLY A 72 -10.08 8.40 6.08
C GLY A 72 -8.68 8.08 6.55
N SER A 73 -8.19 6.95 6.08
CA SER A 73 -6.82 6.49 6.32
C SER A 73 -6.30 5.72 5.11
N ALA A 74 -4.99 5.62 5.00
CA ALA A 74 -4.35 4.74 4.05
C ALA A 74 -3.24 3.95 4.74
N PHE A 75 -3.17 2.66 4.43
CA PHE A 75 -2.05 1.79 4.74
C PHE A 75 -1.13 1.73 3.53
N VAL A 76 0.16 1.94 3.76
CA VAL A 76 1.19 1.85 2.73
C VAL A 76 2.25 0.86 3.20
N SER A 77 2.52 -0.15 2.38
CA SER A 77 3.62 -1.09 2.59
C SER A 77 4.66 -0.92 1.49
N ILE A 78 5.89 -0.66 1.86
CA ILE A 78 7.02 -0.61 0.94
C ILE A 78 7.70 -1.97 0.94
N LEU A 79 7.59 -2.66 -0.18
CA LEU A 79 8.12 -3.99 -0.40
C LEU A 79 9.46 -3.89 -1.12
N THR A 80 10.53 -4.40 -0.53
CA THR A 80 11.82 -4.58 -1.22
C THR A 80 12.05 -6.06 -1.49
N ILE A 81 12.29 -6.39 -2.76
CA ILE A 81 12.42 -7.77 -3.26
C ILE A 81 13.90 -8.09 -3.46
N PHE A 82 14.33 -9.22 -2.91
CA PHE A 82 15.69 -9.79 -3.05
C PHE A 82 15.66 -11.17 -3.70
N ASP A 83 14.48 -11.73 -3.97
CA ASP A 83 14.36 -13.03 -4.65
C ASP A 83 14.92 -12.93 -6.07
N GLU A 84 15.88 -13.83 -6.41
CA GLU A 84 16.58 -13.79 -7.69
C GLU A 84 15.68 -14.05 -8.91
N ILE A 85 14.55 -14.71 -8.74
CA ILE A 85 13.60 -14.98 -9.82
C ILE A 85 12.72 -13.75 -10.04
N LEU A 86 12.19 -13.21 -8.95
CA LEU A 86 11.30 -12.05 -9.01
C LEU A 86 12.01 -10.79 -9.51
N THR A 87 13.28 -10.57 -9.11
CA THR A 87 14.08 -9.42 -9.55
C THR A 87 14.43 -9.44 -11.05
N LYS A 88 14.28 -10.59 -11.72
CA LYS A 88 14.47 -10.73 -13.18
C LYS A 88 13.17 -10.49 -13.97
N MET A 89 12.04 -10.42 -13.32
CA MET A 89 10.76 -10.15 -13.96
C MET A 89 10.66 -8.68 -14.36
N ASN A 90 9.81 -8.38 -15.36
CA ASN A 90 9.46 -7.00 -15.67
C ASN A 90 8.76 -6.38 -14.46
N PRO A 91 9.22 -5.23 -13.91
CA PRO A 91 8.65 -4.64 -12.70
C PRO A 91 7.17 -4.27 -12.82
N ASP A 92 6.72 -3.80 -13.98
CA ASP A 92 5.30 -3.44 -14.20
C ASP A 92 4.42 -4.71 -14.22
N ALA A 93 4.89 -5.78 -14.88
CA ALA A 93 4.19 -7.07 -14.87
C ALA A 93 4.13 -7.69 -13.47
N LEU A 94 5.18 -7.52 -12.67
CA LEU A 94 5.20 -8.00 -11.29
C LEU A 94 4.25 -7.18 -10.40
N SER A 95 4.17 -5.85 -10.60
CA SER A 95 3.19 -5.00 -9.93
C SER A 95 1.76 -5.45 -10.22
N GLU A 96 1.45 -5.75 -11.48
CA GLU A 96 0.13 -6.23 -11.89
C GLU A 96 -0.19 -7.60 -11.27
N LEU A 97 0.78 -8.52 -11.23
CA LEU A 97 0.63 -9.83 -10.60
C LEU A 97 0.32 -9.70 -9.10
N PHE A 98 1.03 -8.82 -8.41
CA PHE A 98 0.78 -8.56 -6.98
C PHE A 98 -0.59 -7.91 -6.76
N LEU A 99 -1.00 -6.97 -7.60
CA LEU A 99 -2.33 -6.35 -7.51
C LEU A 99 -3.44 -7.38 -7.70
N ILE A 100 -3.32 -8.24 -8.71
CA ILE A 100 -4.28 -9.34 -8.93
C ILE A 100 -4.34 -10.24 -7.69
N GLY A 101 -3.18 -10.64 -7.14
CA GLY A 101 -3.13 -11.45 -5.93
C GLY A 101 -3.78 -10.79 -4.71
N GLY A 102 -3.58 -9.48 -4.52
CA GLY A 102 -4.20 -8.71 -3.45
C GLY A 102 -5.73 -8.61 -3.60
N VAL A 103 -6.20 -8.33 -4.80
CA VAL A 103 -7.64 -8.26 -5.11
C VAL A 103 -8.32 -9.63 -4.93
N GLU A 104 -7.70 -10.71 -5.40
CA GLU A 104 -8.25 -12.06 -5.20
C GLU A 104 -8.26 -12.46 -3.71
N ALA A 105 -7.23 -12.08 -2.94
CA ALA A 105 -7.24 -12.32 -1.50
C ALA A 105 -8.39 -11.55 -0.79
N ALA A 106 -8.66 -10.31 -1.19
CA ALA A 106 -9.79 -9.55 -0.68
C ALA A 106 -11.13 -10.22 -1.02
N LYS A 107 -11.30 -10.71 -2.25
CA LYS A 107 -12.51 -11.46 -2.67
C LYS A 107 -12.68 -12.78 -1.90
N GLU A 108 -11.58 -13.49 -1.60
CA GLU A 108 -11.64 -14.70 -0.76
C GLU A 108 -12.12 -14.38 0.67
N ASN A 109 -11.90 -13.14 1.16
CA ASN A 109 -12.44 -12.65 2.43
C ASN A 109 -13.87 -12.13 2.34
N GLY A 110 -14.52 -12.20 1.16
CA GLY A 110 -15.89 -11.79 0.94
C GLY A 110 -16.07 -10.37 0.39
N ASP A 111 -14.99 -9.64 0.17
CA ASP A 111 -15.05 -8.29 -0.41
C ASP A 111 -15.42 -8.34 -1.89
N THR A 112 -16.01 -7.27 -2.38
CA THR A 112 -16.49 -7.16 -3.77
C THR A 112 -15.75 -6.06 -4.53
N GLU A 113 -15.24 -6.39 -5.70
CA GLU A 113 -14.70 -5.39 -6.64
C GLU A 113 -15.87 -4.57 -7.22
N ILE A 114 -15.82 -3.23 -7.03
CA ILE A 114 -16.88 -2.31 -7.48
C ILE A 114 -16.42 -1.33 -8.56
N GLY A 115 -15.12 -1.22 -8.81
CA GLY A 115 -14.57 -0.35 -9.84
C GLY A 115 -13.08 -0.50 -10.07
N LYS A 116 -12.64 0.06 -11.21
CA LYS A 116 -11.22 0.22 -11.57
C LYS A 116 -10.99 1.57 -12.20
N TRP A 117 -9.87 2.16 -11.91
CA TRP A 117 -9.45 3.42 -12.50
C TRP A 117 -7.90 3.51 -12.56
N MET A 118 -7.38 4.59 -13.13
CA MET A 118 -5.95 4.78 -13.32
C MET A 118 -5.50 6.07 -12.65
N ALA A 119 -4.41 6.00 -11.89
CA ALA A 119 -3.70 7.15 -11.38
C ALA A 119 -2.35 7.32 -12.10
N ALA A 120 -1.79 8.52 -12.07
CA ALA A 120 -0.41 8.74 -12.51
C ALA A 120 0.53 8.74 -11.30
N ASP A 121 1.63 7.96 -11.35
CA ASP A 121 2.68 8.00 -10.34
C ASP A 121 3.58 9.25 -10.49
N SER A 122 4.58 9.39 -9.62
CA SER A 122 5.53 10.49 -9.62
C SER A 122 6.36 10.60 -10.91
N ARG A 123 6.41 9.54 -11.72
CA ARG A 123 7.10 9.47 -13.01
C ARG A 123 6.14 9.66 -14.19
N GLY A 124 4.85 9.91 -13.93
CA GLY A 124 3.81 10.06 -14.94
C GLY A 124 3.36 8.74 -15.57
N ARG A 125 3.67 7.59 -14.97
CA ARG A 125 3.23 6.28 -15.46
C ARG A 125 1.84 5.98 -14.91
N ASN A 126 1.07 5.24 -15.70
CA ASN A 126 -0.25 4.78 -15.28
C ASN A 126 -0.14 3.66 -14.23
N VAL A 127 -0.82 3.85 -13.12
CA VAL A 127 -0.94 2.90 -12.01
C VAL A 127 -2.39 2.46 -11.89
N SER A 128 -2.63 1.17 -11.94
CA SER A 128 -3.98 0.59 -11.79
C SER A 128 -4.42 0.65 -10.33
N VAL A 129 -5.64 1.11 -10.13
CA VAL A 129 -6.30 1.13 -8.82
C VAL A 129 -7.60 0.33 -8.92
N THR A 130 -7.81 -0.60 -8.00
CA THR A 130 -9.05 -1.36 -7.87
C THR A 130 -9.80 -0.90 -6.64
N THR A 131 -11.06 -0.50 -6.82
CA THR A 131 -11.96 -0.12 -5.73
C THR A 131 -12.74 -1.35 -5.27
N MET A 132 -12.69 -1.60 -3.97
CA MET A 132 -13.34 -2.72 -3.29
C MET A 132 -14.42 -2.20 -2.34
N SER A 133 -15.43 -3.01 -2.12
CA SER A 133 -16.40 -2.84 -1.03
C SER A 133 -16.20 -3.97 -0.05
N SER A 134 -15.96 -3.62 1.23
CA SER A 134 -15.79 -4.60 2.29
C SER A 134 -17.10 -5.30 2.61
N ALA A 135 -17.04 -6.63 2.84
CA ALA A 135 -18.14 -7.41 3.37
C ALA A 135 -18.31 -7.22 4.90
N ASP A 136 -17.29 -6.74 5.57
CA ASP A 136 -17.28 -6.50 7.02
C ASP A 136 -17.68 -5.04 7.31
N GLU A 137 -18.89 -4.86 7.85
CA GLU A 137 -19.40 -3.54 8.26
C GLU A 137 -18.62 -2.94 9.45
N ASP A 138 -17.94 -3.77 10.24
CA ASP A 138 -17.08 -3.37 11.36
C ASP A 138 -15.63 -3.11 10.92
N ALA A 139 -15.32 -3.27 9.62
CA ALA A 139 -14.00 -2.97 9.09
C ALA A 139 -13.60 -1.53 9.45
N GLN A 140 -12.36 -1.36 9.88
CA GLN A 140 -11.80 -0.04 10.28
C GLN A 140 -11.68 0.94 9.10
N MET A 141 -12.24 0.60 7.95
CA MET A 141 -12.30 1.41 6.74
C MET A 141 -13.58 2.24 6.75
N PRO A 142 -13.50 3.58 6.73
CA PRO A 142 -14.69 4.43 6.62
C PRO A 142 -15.56 4.02 5.44
N HIS A 143 -16.84 3.75 5.70
CA HIS A 143 -17.86 3.40 4.70
C HIS A 143 -17.71 2.02 4.01
N GLY A 144 -16.82 1.15 4.45
CA GLY A 144 -16.64 -0.17 3.87
C GLY A 144 -16.14 -0.18 2.41
N VAL A 145 -15.71 0.97 1.88
CA VAL A 145 -15.12 1.11 0.53
C VAL A 145 -13.67 1.50 0.65
N TYR A 146 -12.81 0.84 -0.13
CA TYR A 146 -11.39 1.11 -0.15
C TYR A 146 -10.77 0.84 -1.53
N ASN A 147 -9.61 1.43 -1.76
CA ASN A 147 -8.85 1.33 -2.99
C ASN A 147 -7.59 0.50 -2.74
N ILE A 148 -7.29 -0.44 -3.62
CA ILE A 148 -6.04 -1.22 -3.62
C ILE A 148 -5.23 -0.82 -4.86
N SER A 149 -3.94 -0.58 -4.66
CA SER A 149 -2.99 -0.36 -5.76
C SER A 149 -1.63 -0.92 -5.40
N ILE A 150 -0.91 -1.42 -6.40
CA ILE A 150 0.49 -1.84 -6.26
C ILE A 150 1.25 -1.33 -7.49
N TRP A 151 2.37 -0.65 -7.26
CA TRP A 151 3.24 -0.17 -8.33
C TRP A 151 4.71 -0.18 -7.91
N ASN A 152 5.59 -0.29 -8.90
CA ASN A 152 7.01 -0.27 -8.64
C ASN A 152 7.53 1.16 -8.46
N LEU A 153 8.28 1.41 -7.40
CA LEU A 153 9.01 2.66 -7.17
C LEU A 153 10.36 2.66 -7.90
N ASP A 154 11.02 1.50 -7.94
CA ASP A 154 12.22 1.23 -8.73
C ASP A 154 12.23 -0.24 -9.19
N SER A 155 13.37 -0.78 -9.62
CA SER A 155 13.49 -2.15 -10.14
C SER A 155 13.22 -3.25 -9.10
N THR A 156 13.35 -2.95 -7.81
CA THR A 156 13.24 -3.93 -6.72
C THR A 156 12.31 -3.49 -5.61
N THR A 157 11.81 -2.25 -5.65
CA THR A 157 10.99 -1.64 -4.60
C THR A 157 9.60 -1.35 -5.14
N TYR A 158 8.60 -1.78 -4.40
CA TYR A 158 7.18 -1.66 -4.73
C TYR A 158 6.45 -0.97 -3.59
N ALA A 159 5.43 -0.20 -3.92
CA ALA A 159 4.46 0.30 -2.97
C ALA A 159 3.16 -0.48 -3.11
N LEU A 160 2.66 -1.02 -2.00
CA LEU A 160 1.30 -1.49 -1.82
C LEU A 160 0.53 -0.39 -1.08
N LEU A 161 -0.59 0.02 -1.62
CA LEU A 161 -1.50 0.99 -1.02
C LEU A 161 -2.87 0.35 -0.81
N VAL A 162 -3.40 0.47 0.41
CA VAL A 162 -4.81 0.22 0.74
C VAL A 162 -5.36 1.48 1.35
N SER A 163 -6.30 2.15 0.67
CA SER A 163 -6.74 3.51 1.02
C SER A 163 -8.26 3.60 1.10
N SER A 164 -8.78 4.10 2.21
CA SER A 164 -10.20 4.49 2.35
C SER A 164 -10.47 5.94 1.92
N PHE A 165 -9.44 6.66 1.47
CA PHE A 165 -9.62 7.98 0.88
C PHE A 165 -10.34 7.92 -0.46
N ASP A 166 -10.92 9.03 -0.85
CA ASP A 166 -11.49 9.22 -2.18
C ASP A 166 -10.43 9.11 -3.30
N GLU A 167 -10.88 9.11 -4.53
CA GLU A 167 -10.02 9.01 -5.72
C GLU A 167 -8.96 10.11 -5.77
N TYR A 168 -9.34 11.36 -5.40
CA TYR A 168 -8.41 12.49 -5.44
C TYR A 168 -7.25 12.30 -4.45
N ASN A 169 -7.55 12.03 -3.18
CA ASN A 169 -6.54 11.88 -2.13
C ASN A 169 -5.70 10.62 -2.34
N THR A 170 -6.31 9.51 -2.77
CA THR A 170 -5.58 8.30 -3.17
C THR A 170 -4.61 8.58 -4.31
N THR A 171 -5.03 9.37 -5.31
CA THR A 171 -4.14 9.80 -6.42
C THR A 171 -2.98 10.65 -5.92
N GLN A 172 -3.17 11.55 -4.94
CA GLN A 172 -2.06 12.35 -4.40
C GLN A 172 -0.99 11.47 -3.74
N ILE A 173 -1.40 10.45 -2.99
CA ILE A 173 -0.46 9.47 -2.42
C ILE A 173 0.37 8.79 -3.52
N ILE A 174 -0.28 8.24 -4.54
CA ILE A 174 0.38 7.55 -5.65
C ILE A 174 1.35 8.48 -6.40
N LYS A 175 0.92 9.73 -6.64
CA LYS A 175 1.65 10.73 -7.41
C LYS A 175 2.89 11.26 -6.68
N THR A 176 2.86 11.34 -5.36
CA THR A 176 3.92 12.01 -4.58
C THR A 176 4.86 11.03 -3.89
N LEU A 177 4.48 9.76 -3.78
CA LEU A 177 5.33 8.73 -3.18
C LEU A 177 6.53 8.43 -4.08
N THR A 178 7.72 8.66 -3.56
CA THR A 178 9.00 8.42 -4.26
C THR A 178 10.03 7.77 -3.37
N VAL A 179 10.98 7.10 -3.98
CA VAL A 179 12.16 6.50 -3.35
C VAL A 179 13.43 7.07 -3.98
N SER A 180 14.43 7.43 -3.16
CA SER A 180 15.73 7.91 -3.58
C SER A 180 16.89 7.24 -2.83
#